data_087559c7ef591e7b56dfe18911fa6f74
#
_entry.id   087559c7ef591e7b56dfe18911fa6f74
#
_cell.length_a   1.000
_cell.length_b   1.000
_cell.length_c   1.000
_cell.angle_alpha   90.00
_cell.angle_beta   90.00
_cell.angle_gamma   90.00
#
_symmetry.space_group_name_H-M   'P 1'
#
loop_
_entity.id
_entity.type
_entity.pdbx_description
1 polymer ?
#
loop_
_entity_poly.entity_id
_entity_poly.type
_entity_poly.pdbx_seq_one_letter_code
_entity_poly.pdbx_strand_id
1 'polypeptide(L)'
;MPSIYQSPRELPQHSALDEGFLRALVAGETRLSPTQAMELFHQMSLAALGRWADARCRQIHGDTIRTYVIDRNINYTNVCNAKCTFCAFRRDADDHDAYVLPKDVILQKIAELEAIGGTQILMQGGMNPDLPLDYYLDLLSSIKAKFPRMHIHAFSPPEMVEFVHFFNPPGATFEDKCRWVMSKLRDAGLDSLPGGGGEIFADPVRRKIGLGKCDAESWLTVMWVAHSLGMFTSATMMFGHIEGYADRVHHMKLVREWQDRALKAGGVSHAFEAEASHHSASSRAFGHYKAFISWPFQRENTPLGRVKDWGANADELGQPFPGDIVAQAFNWGEKPDVDYRDLGPAAAEFGRRVRMSGSSDYLRTQAISRLMLDNVYSIGASWVTMGPHVGQVGLAFGASDMGSVMMEENVVSSAGTTYCLDEAVLCRLIRDAGHTPAQRDNYYDVLRAHTGPDSPDLRVRDWSAHRARKMHQEAPREAKTTQAKIAAIATLTVSSKIVT
;
A
#
# COMPACT_ATOMS: atom_id res chain seq x y z
N MET A 1 11.72 -32.21 -26.04
CA MET A 1 11.86 -31.15 -25.05
C MET A 1 11.16 -31.60 -23.79
N PRO A 2 11.83 -31.75 -22.63
CA PRO A 2 11.11 -32.07 -21.40
C PRO A 2 10.20 -30.87 -21.05
N SER A 3 8.96 -31.18 -20.65
CA SER A 3 7.99 -30.18 -20.19
C SER A 3 8.57 -29.37 -19.05
N ILE A 4 8.61 -28.04 -19.17
CA ILE A 4 9.07 -27.09 -18.15
C ILE A 4 8.10 -27.03 -16.95
N TYR A 5 6.98 -27.74 -17.03
CA TYR A 5 6.05 -27.94 -15.93
C TYR A 5 6.32 -29.32 -15.32
N GLN A 6 7.21 -29.38 -14.32
CA GLN A 6 7.05 -30.43 -13.34
C GLN A 6 5.71 -30.19 -12.63
N SER A 7 4.80 -31.15 -12.75
CA SER A 7 3.56 -31.16 -11.95
C SER A 7 3.90 -30.82 -10.51
N PRO A 8 3.13 -29.95 -9.86
CA PRO A 8 3.21 -29.80 -8.42
C PRO A 8 3.16 -31.21 -7.80
N ARG A 9 3.98 -31.48 -6.80
CA ARG A 9 3.86 -32.70 -6.00
C ARG A 9 2.39 -32.90 -5.71
N GLU A 10 1.86 -34.09 -5.95
CA GLU A 10 0.48 -34.44 -5.70
C GLU A 10 0.08 -33.96 -4.31
N LEU A 11 -0.63 -32.86 -4.27
CA LEU A 11 -1.33 -32.41 -3.07
C LEU A 11 -2.47 -33.41 -2.83
N PRO A 12 -2.93 -33.58 -1.59
CA PRO A 12 -3.96 -34.57 -1.26
C PRO A 12 -5.14 -34.44 -2.23
N GLN A 13 -5.62 -35.55 -2.78
CA GLN A 13 -6.63 -35.64 -3.84
C GLN A 13 -8.03 -35.13 -3.44
N HIS A 14 -8.19 -34.53 -2.27
CA HIS A 14 -9.42 -33.87 -1.84
C HIS A 14 -9.11 -32.40 -1.58
N SER A 15 -9.19 -31.56 -2.62
CA SER A 15 -9.22 -30.12 -2.46
C SER A 15 -10.44 -29.76 -1.59
N ALA A 16 -10.19 -29.13 -0.45
CA ALA A 16 -11.26 -28.53 0.35
C ALA A 16 -11.90 -27.30 -0.32
N LEU A 17 -11.47 -26.95 -1.53
CA LEU A 17 -11.90 -25.79 -2.34
C LEU A 17 -12.89 -26.23 -3.43
N ASP A 18 -13.98 -26.87 -3.04
CA ASP A 18 -15.08 -27.12 -3.96
C ASP A 18 -15.90 -25.85 -4.22
N GLU A 19 -16.81 -25.92 -5.18
CA GLU A 19 -17.66 -24.78 -5.53
C GLU A 19 -18.58 -24.37 -4.38
N GLY A 20 -19.01 -25.31 -3.54
CA GLY A 20 -19.83 -25.05 -2.34
C GLY A 20 -19.06 -24.19 -1.33
N PHE A 21 -17.81 -24.55 -1.04
CA PHE A 21 -16.95 -23.74 -0.17
C PHE A 21 -16.73 -22.33 -0.72
N LEU A 22 -16.46 -22.22 -2.03
CA LEU A 22 -16.23 -20.90 -2.66
C LEU A 22 -17.50 -20.02 -2.65
N ARG A 23 -18.67 -20.60 -2.79
CA ARG A 23 -19.96 -19.88 -2.64
C ARG A 23 -20.16 -19.39 -1.21
N ALA A 24 -19.90 -20.24 -0.21
CA ALA A 24 -19.98 -19.88 1.20
C ALA A 24 -18.93 -18.79 1.57
N LEU A 25 -17.72 -18.86 0.98
CA LEU A 25 -16.69 -17.83 1.13
C LEU A 25 -17.15 -16.48 0.56
N VAL A 26 -17.75 -16.47 -0.63
CA VAL A 26 -18.30 -15.25 -1.24
C VAL A 26 -19.46 -14.70 -0.40
N ALA A 27 -20.33 -15.54 0.13
CA ALA A 27 -21.42 -15.12 1.01
C ALA A 27 -20.94 -14.60 2.38
N GLY A 28 -19.69 -14.90 2.77
CA GLY A 28 -19.16 -14.54 4.08
C GLY A 28 -19.53 -15.50 5.20
N GLU A 29 -20.02 -16.68 4.85
CA GLU A 29 -20.44 -17.75 5.78
C GLU A 29 -19.23 -18.57 6.29
N THR A 30 -18.11 -18.50 5.58
CA THR A 30 -16.85 -19.15 5.93
C THR A 30 -15.66 -18.26 5.63
N ARG A 31 -14.51 -18.62 6.15
CA ARG A 31 -13.25 -17.88 6.00
C ARG A 31 -12.20 -18.74 5.33
N LEU A 32 -11.39 -18.13 4.46
CA LEU A 32 -10.26 -18.79 3.80
C LEU A 32 -9.13 -19.03 4.82
N SER A 33 -8.72 -20.28 5.00
CA SER A 33 -7.55 -20.62 5.80
C SER A 33 -6.25 -20.32 5.05
N PRO A 34 -5.10 -20.17 5.74
CA PRO A 34 -3.81 -20.02 5.08
C PRO A 34 -3.47 -21.15 4.12
N THR A 35 -3.75 -22.40 4.49
CA THR A 35 -3.52 -23.56 3.62
C THR A 35 -4.37 -23.47 2.34
N GLN A 36 -5.64 -23.13 2.46
CA GLN A 36 -6.52 -22.94 1.32
C GLN A 36 -6.08 -21.75 0.45
N ALA A 37 -5.57 -20.68 1.04
CA ALA A 37 -5.01 -19.57 0.27
C ALA A 37 -3.80 -20.01 -0.56
N MET A 38 -2.93 -20.89 -0.01
CA MET A 38 -1.82 -21.50 -0.76
C MET A 38 -2.33 -22.38 -1.91
N GLU A 39 -3.39 -23.16 -1.70
CA GLU A 39 -4.05 -23.92 -2.76
C GLU A 39 -4.54 -23.01 -3.89
N LEU A 40 -5.18 -21.87 -3.56
CA LEU A 40 -5.59 -20.87 -4.55
C LEU A 40 -4.39 -20.30 -5.33
N PHE A 41 -3.27 -20.02 -4.66
CA PHE A 41 -2.07 -19.53 -5.32
C PHE A 41 -1.52 -20.53 -6.35
N HIS A 42 -1.54 -21.81 -6.05
CA HIS A 42 -0.90 -22.83 -6.88
C HIS A 42 -1.81 -23.49 -7.90
N GLN A 43 -3.09 -23.69 -7.58
CA GLN A 43 -3.96 -24.58 -8.35
C GLN A 43 -5.06 -23.87 -9.12
N MET A 44 -5.60 -22.74 -8.59
CA MET A 44 -6.70 -22.09 -9.24
C MET A 44 -6.26 -21.27 -10.46
N SER A 45 -6.99 -21.39 -11.56
CA SER A 45 -6.75 -20.56 -12.75
C SER A 45 -6.97 -19.09 -12.44
N LEU A 46 -6.23 -18.19 -13.10
CA LEU A 46 -6.34 -16.76 -12.89
C LEU A 46 -7.76 -16.25 -13.14
N ALA A 47 -8.42 -16.73 -14.19
CA ALA A 47 -9.79 -16.36 -14.53
C ALA A 47 -10.81 -16.79 -13.45
N ALA A 48 -10.65 -17.98 -12.87
CA ALA A 48 -11.50 -18.44 -11.78
C ALA A 48 -11.29 -17.60 -10.51
N LEU A 49 -10.05 -17.28 -10.17
CA LEU A 49 -9.72 -16.38 -9.05
C LEU A 49 -10.39 -15.01 -9.21
N GLY A 50 -10.27 -14.40 -10.39
CA GLY A 50 -10.89 -13.10 -10.67
C GLY A 50 -12.40 -13.18 -10.46
N ARG A 51 -13.08 -14.20 -11.01
CA ARG A 51 -14.51 -14.37 -10.86
C ARG A 51 -14.98 -14.48 -9.40
N TRP A 52 -14.27 -15.25 -8.56
CA TRP A 52 -14.63 -15.39 -7.15
C TRP A 52 -14.33 -14.14 -6.34
N ALA A 53 -13.21 -13.48 -6.61
CA ALA A 53 -12.83 -12.23 -5.95
C ALA A 53 -13.77 -11.07 -6.34
N ASP A 54 -14.17 -10.97 -7.60
CA ASP A 54 -15.18 -10.00 -8.06
C ASP A 54 -16.55 -10.27 -7.41
N ALA A 55 -16.99 -11.52 -7.36
CA ALA A 55 -18.23 -11.89 -6.68
C ALA A 55 -18.20 -11.47 -5.19
N ARG A 56 -17.08 -11.71 -4.49
CA ARG A 56 -16.93 -11.25 -3.10
C ARG A 56 -16.93 -9.72 -3.00
N CYS A 57 -16.25 -9.03 -3.92
CA CYS A 57 -16.26 -7.57 -3.97
C CYS A 57 -17.67 -7.01 -4.16
N ARG A 58 -18.45 -7.60 -5.07
CA ARG A 58 -19.85 -7.22 -5.32
C ARG A 58 -20.76 -7.47 -4.12
N GLN A 59 -20.53 -8.56 -3.39
CA GLN A 59 -21.26 -8.85 -2.15
C GLN A 59 -21.06 -7.76 -1.10
N ILE A 60 -19.86 -7.15 -1.03
CA ILE A 60 -19.50 -6.13 -0.04
C ILE A 60 -19.93 -4.73 -0.50
N HIS A 61 -19.64 -4.37 -1.76
CA HIS A 61 -19.74 -3.01 -2.28
C HIS A 61 -20.90 -2.79 -3.26
N GLY A 62 -21.66 -3.83 -3.56
CA GLY A 62 -22.62 -3.80 -4.66
C GLY A 62 -21.95 -3.78 -6.04
N ASP A 63 -22.79 -3.74 -7.08
CA ASP A 63 -22.34 -3.91 -8.48
C ASP A 63 -21.93 -2.59 -9.14
N THR A 64 -22.36 -1.45 -8.61
CA THR A 64 -22.41 -0.23 -9.39
C THR A 64 -21.18 0.65 -9.20
N ILE A 65 -20.78 0.94 -7.96
CA ILE A 65 -19.80 1.98 -7.67
C ILE A 65 -18.39 1.39 -7.46
N ARG A 66 -17.38 2.07 -8.05
CA ARG A 66 -15.97 1.91 -7.67
C ARG A 66 -15.38 3.28 -7.41
N THR A 67 -14.57 3.37 -6.37
CA THR A 67 -14.13 4.65 -5.82
C THR A 67 -12.71 5.02 -6.25
N TYR A 68 -12.41 6.31 -6.10
CA TYR A 68 -11.09 6.90 -6.19
C TYR A 68 -11.00 8.11 -5.25
N VAL A 69 -9.80 8.58 -4.97
CA VAL A 69 -9.58 9.79 -4.16
C VAL A 69 -8.73 10.80 -4.91
N ILE A 70 -8.95 12.08 -4.64
CA ILE A 70 -8.07 13.16 -5.09
C ILE A 70 -7.21 13.54 -3.90
N ASP A 71 -5.94 13.11 -3.92
CA ASP A 71 -4.97 13.42 -2.90
C ASP A 71 -3.61 13.81 -3.51
N ARG A 72 -2.70 14.22 -2.64
CA ARG A 72 -1.32 14.51 -3.00
C ARG A 72 -0.38 13.80 -2.03
N ASN A 73 0.60 13.09 -2.58
CA ASN A 73 1.69 12.52 -1.80
C ASN A 73 2.75 13.60 -1.56
N ILE A 74 2.97 13.97 -0.30
CA ILE A 74 3.96 14.95 0.12
C ILE A 74 5.06 14.27 0.94
N ASN A 75 6.25 14.21 0.37
CA ASN A 75 7.42 13.70 1.08
C ASN A 75 8.18 14.87 1.68
N TYR A 76 7.98 15.13 2.98
CA TYR A 76 8.54 16.30 3.66
C TYR A 76 10.08 16.23 3.82
N THR A 77 10.69 15.03 3.78
CA THR A 77 12.13 14.82 3.77
C THR A 77 12.48 13.49 3.09
N ASN A 78 13.64 13.42 2.44
CA ASN A 78 14.21 12.17 1.95
C ASN A 78 15.39 11.68 2.82
N VAL A 79 15.78 12.42 3.85
CA VAL A 79 16.79 11.99 4.82
C VAL A 79 16.21 10.87 5.67
N CYS A 80 16.92 9.72 5.70
CA CYS A 80 16.43 8.52 6.38
C CYS A 80 17.58 7.68 6.94
N ASN A 81 17.52 7.33 8.22
CA ASN A 81 18.51 6.47 8.87
C ASN A 81 18.37 4.96 8.51
N ALA A 82 17.22 4.53 8.01
CA ALA A 82 17.06 3.17 7.50
C ALA A 82 17.72 3.00 6.13
N LYS A 83 18.27 1.80 5.89
CA LYS A 83 18.96 1.43 4.65
C LYS A 83 18.22 0.32 3.89
N CYS A 84 16.91 0.52 3.69
CA CYS A 84 16.06 -0.45 3.00
C CYS A 84 16.59 -0.71 1.59
N THR A 85 16.82 -1.97 1.26
CA THR A 85 17.42 -2.37 -0.02
C THR A 85 16.52 -2.15 -1.23
N PHE A 86 15.22 -1.97 -1.01
CA PHE A 86 14.21 -1.69 -2.04
C PHE A 86 13.94 -0.19 -2.24
N CYS A 87 14.51 0.70 -1.42
CA CYS A 87 14.20 2.12 -1.46
C CYS A 87 15.22 2.90 -2.31
N ALA A 88 14.73 3.54 -3.37
CA ALA A 88 15.53 4.45 -4.21
C ALA A 88 15.44 5.91 -3.75
N PHE A 89 14.49 6.24 -2.87
CA PHE A 89 14.18 7.60 -2.47
C PHE A 89 15.10 8.12 -1.32
N ARG A 90 15.54 7.21 -0.47
CA ARG A 90 16.34 7.51 0.72
C ARG A 90 17.65 8.25 0.39
N ARG A 91 18.03 9.22 1.28
CA ARG A 91 19.32 9.90 1.29
C ARG A 91 19.94 9.89 2.68
N ASP A 92 21.28 9.95 2.75
CA ASP A 92 22.00 10.35 3.96
C ASP A 92 21.92 11.88 4.10
N ALA A 93 22.11 12.42 5.31
CA ALA A 93 21.92 13.86 5.55
C ALA A 93 22.92 14.75 4.79
N ASP A 94 24.10 14.21 4.48
CA ASP A 94 25.18 14.86 3.73
C ASP A 94 25.13 14.63 2.21
N ASP A 95 24.15 13.86 1.72
CA ASP A 95 23.95 13.70 0.29
C ASP A 95 23.54 15.03 -0.36
N HIS A 96 24.11 15.32 -1.53
CA HIS A 96 23.92 16.62 -2.22
C HIS A 96 22.46 16.92 -2.59
N ASP A 97 21.61 15.91 -2.62
CA ASP A 97 20.17 16.00 -2.94
C ASP A 97 19.28 15.63 -1.73
N ALA A 98 19.87 15.58 -0.53
CA ALA A 98 19.12 15.50 0.71
C ALA A 98 18.32 16.79 0.93
N TYR A 99 17.09 16.65 1.44
CA TYR A 99 16.23 17.80 1.71
C TYR A 99 15.30 17.60 2.90
N VAL A 100 14.89 18.74 3.46
CA VAL A 100 13.67 18.91 4.27
C VAL A 100 12.88 20.01 3.59
N LEU A 101 11.61 19.75 3.23
CA LEU A 101 10.77 20.74 2.57
C LEU A 101 10.44 21.88 3.55
N PRO A 102 10.57 23.14 3.12
CA PRO A 102 10.06 24.28 3.88
C PRO A 102 8.56 24.19 4.09
N LYS A 103 8.07 24.63 5.24
CA LYS A 103 6.63 24.56 5.60
C LYS A 103 5.75 25.32 4.62
N ASP A 104 6.17 26.47 4.16
CA ASP A 104 5.46 27.28 3.17
C ASP A 104 5.26 26.54 1.84
N VAL A 105 6.26 25.78 1.39
CA VAL A 105 6.18 24.92 0.21
C VAL A 105 5.13 23.81 0.41
N ILE A 106 5.12 23.17 1.59
CA ILE A 106 4.10 22.16 1.93
C ILE A 106 2.71 22.78 1.90
N LEU A 107 2.53 23.93 2.54
CA LEU A 107 1.24 24.64 2.55
C LEU A 107 0.79 25.10 1.15
N GLN A 108 1.72 25.48 0.27
CA GLN A 108 1.41 25.79 -1.12
C GLN A 108 0.93 24.54 -1.86
N LYS A 109 1.61 23.40 -1.73
CA LYS A 109 1.20 22.13 -2.32
C LYS A 109 -0.21 21.71 -1.90
N ILE A 110 -0.59 21.97 -0.65
CA ILE A 110 -1.93 21.67 -0.13
C ILE A 110 -2.97 22.64 -0.71
N ALA A 111 -2.64 23.93 -0.87
CA ALA A 111 -3.52 24.87 -1.53
C ALA A 111 -3.82 24.51 -3.00
N GLU A 112 -2.80 24.03 -3.73
CA GLU A 112 -2.96 23.55 -5.10
C GLU A 112 -3.86 22.31 -5.16
N LEU A 113 -3.75 21.40 -4.19
CA LEU A 113 -4.59 20.22 -4.06
C LEU A 113 -6.05 20.59 -3.74
N GLU A 114 -6.26 21.50 -2.78
CA GLU A 114 -7.61 21.99 -2.43
C GLU A 114 -8.30 22.64 -3.63
N ALA A 115 -7.57 23.41 -4.46
CA ALA A 115 -8.09 24.09 -5.63
C ALA A 115 -8.66 23.12 -6.70
N ILE A 116 -8.24 21.87 -6.73
CA ILE A 116 -8.76 20.83 -7.64
C ILE A 116 -9.77 19.89 -6.97
N GLY A 117 -10.22 20.19 -5.75
CA GLY A 117 -11.19 19.39 -5.01
C GLY A 117 -10.58 18.22 -4.25
N GLY A 118 -9.28 18.27 -3.97
CA GLY A 118 -8.62 17.29 -3.12
C GLY A 118 -9.06 17.38 -1.66
N THR A 119 -9.17 16.25 -1.01
CA THR A 119 -9.75 16.13 0.34
C THR A 119 -8.76 15.65 1.38
N GLN A 120 -7.63 15.10 0.95
CA GLN A 120 -6.61 14.55 1.84
C GLN A 120 -5.20 14.76 1.29
N ILE A 121 -4.22 14.73 2.19
CA ILE A 121 -2.82 14.56 1.85
C ILE A 121 -2.32 13.20 2.36
N LEU A 122 -1.48 12.53 1.57
CA LEU A 122 -0.64 11.43 2.00
C LEU A 122 0.74 12.00 2.29
N MET A 123 1.11 12.12 3.57
CA MET A 123 2.37 12.77 3.95
C MET A 123 3.30 11.80 4.67
N GLN A 124 4.37 11.39 4.01
CA GLN A 124 5.38 10.47 4.53
C GLN A 124 6.77 11.00 4.21
N GLY A 125 7.72 10.74 5.08
CA GLY A 125 9.12 11.15 4.89
C GLY A 125 10.11 10.03 5.17
N GLY A 126 11.40 10.37 5.06
CA GLY A 126 12.46 9.58 5.65
C GLY A 126 12.43 9.69 7.18
N MET A 127 12.97 8.68 7.85
CA MET A 127 13.19 8.70 9.30
C MET A 127 14.41 9.57 9.59
N ASN A 128 14.18 10.89 9.69
CA ASN A 128 15.20 11.90 9.85
C ASN A 128 15.48 12.14 11.35
N PRO A 129 16.67 11.79 11.88
CA PRO A 129 16.98 11.93 13.29
C PRO A 129 17.19 13.40 13.74
N ASP A 130 17.39 14.32 12.80
CA ASP A 130 17.69 15.72 13.11
C ASP A 130 16.41 16.58 13.29
N LEU A 131 15.23 16.05 12.99
CA LEU A 131 13.97 16.77 13.14
C LEU A 131 13.38 16.54 14.54
N PRO A 132 13.20 17.60 15.35
CA PRO A 132 12.61 17.47 16.68
C PRO A 132 11.08 17.22 16.61
N LEU A 133 10.50 16.72 17.69
CA LEU A 133 9.05 16.51 17.77
C LEU A 133 8.25 17.78 17.46
N ASP A 134 8.70 18.92 17.95
CA ASP A 134 8.06 20.22 17.74
C ASP A 134 7.92 20.60 16.25
N TYR A 135 8.86 20.15 15.40
CA TYR A 135 8.73 20.32 13.95
C TYR A 135 7.45 19.66 13.41
N TYR A 136 7.19 18.43 13.82
CA TYR A 136 6.03 17.67 13.37
C TYR A 136 4.72 18.25 13.93
N LEU A 137 4.71 18.65 15.20
CA LEU A 137 3.54 19.25 15.84
C LEU A 137 3.18 20.60 15.21
N ASP A 138 4.19 21.45 14.96
CA ASP A 138 4.01 22.74 14.30
C ASP A 138 3.52 22.58 12.86
N LEU A 139 4.08 21.61 12.11
CA LEU A 139 3.65 21.32 10.74
C LEU A 139 2.18 20.93 10.69
N LEU A 140 1.74 19.95 11.49
CA LEU A 140 0.37 19.48 11.54
C LEU A 140 -0.60 20.60 11.94
N SER A 141 -0.27 21.34 13.00
CA SER A 141 -1.08 22.45 13.49
C SER A 141 -1.20 23.58 12.45
N SER A 142 -0.11 23.89 11.74
CA SER A 142 -0.11 24.90 10.67
C SER A 142 -0.97 24.47 9.48
N ILE A 143 -0.96 23.19 9.12
CA ILE A 143 -1.83 22.65 8.06
C ILE A 143 -3.30 22.78 8.49
N LYS A 144 -3.65 22.32 9.69
CA LYS A 144 -5.05 22.39 10.19
C LYS A 144 -5.55 23.84 10.37
N ALA A 145 -4.68 24.73 10.78
CA ALA A 145 -5.03 26.15 10.90
C ALA A 145 -5.40 26.79 9.54
N LYS A 146 -4.71 26.41 8.47
CA LYS A 146 -4.94 26.95 7.13
C LYS A 146 -5.98 26.16 6.33
N PHE A 147 -6.02 24.84 6.50
CA PHE A 147 -6.87 23.90 5.76
C PHE A 147 -7.62 22.98 6.74
N PRO A 148 -8.58 23.48 7.52
CA PRO A 148 -9.20 22.73 8.61
C PRO A 148 -9.95 21.47 8.17
N ARG A 149 -10.39 21.42 6.91
CA ARG A 149 -11.09 20.25 6.33
C ARG A 149 -10.18 19.24 5.63
N MET A 150 -8.90 19.60 5.41
CA MET A 150 -7.96 18.72 4.77
C MET A 150 -7.64 17.54 5.70
N HIS A 151 -7.91 16.33 5.27
CA HIS A 151 -7.57 15.10 6.01
C HIS A 151 -6.05 14.87 5.93
N ILE A 152 -5.42 14.76 7.09
CA ILE A 152 -3.98 14.48 7.20
C ILE A 152 -3.78 12.99 7.43
N HIS A 153 -3.51 12.25 6.35
CA HIS A 153 -3.10 10.85 6.36
C HIS A 153 -1.58 10.81 6.33
N ALA A 154 -0.94 10.73 7.50
CA ALA A 154 0.49 10.99 7.58
C ALA A 154 1.23 10.01 8.47
N PHE A 155 2.54 9.99 8.24
CA PHE A 155 3.55 9.16 8.88
C PHE A 155 3.26 7.66 8.70
N SER A 156 4.32 6.87 8.68
CA SER A 156 4.22 5.42 8.62
C SER A 156 4.52 4.80 9.99
N PRO A 157 4.13 3.55 10.26
CA PRO A 157 4.57 2.87 11.47
C PRO A 157 6.08 2.87 11.69
N PRO A 158 6.95 2.69 10.68
CA PRO A 158 8.39 2.88 10.89
C PRO A 158 8.77 4.27 11.40
N GLU A 159 8.16 5.34 10.87
CA GLU A 159 8.39 6.71 11.38
C GLU A 159 7.96 6.83 12.84
N MET A 160 6.81 6.23 13.23
CA MET A 160 6.34 6.23 14.62
C MET A 160 7.29 5.48 15.57
N VAL A 161 7.85 4.35 15.11
CA VAL A 161 8.85 3.61 15.88
C VAL A 161 10.10 4.47 16.11
N GLU A 162 10.56 5.14 15.06
CA GLU A 162 11.73 6.03 15.18
C GLU A 162 11.43 7.28 16.02
N PHE A 163 10.21 7.83 15.98
CA PHE A 163 9.83 8.92 16.88
C PHE A 163 9.91 8.49 18.36
N VAL A 164 9.57 7.24 18.68
CA VAL A 164 9.75 6.69 20.03
C VAL A 164 11.24 6.62 20.37
N HIS A 165 12.10 6.22 19.44
CA HIS A 165 13.55 6.17 19.66
C HIS A 165 14.17 7.55 19.76
N PHE A 166 13.86 8.48 18.85
CA PHE A 166 14.45 9.81 18.78
C PHE A 166 14.05 10.69 19.96
N PHE A 167 12.78 10.65 20.35
CA PHE A 167 12.25 11.56 21.35
C PHE A 167 12.24 10.96 22.77
N ASN A 168 12.46 9.65 22.89
CA ASN A 168 12.42 8.92 24.17
C ASN A 168 11.26 9.38 25.09
N PRO A 169 10.02 9.32 24.64
CA PRO A 169 8.86 9.82 25.38
C PRO A 169 8.63 9.02 26.69
N PRO A 170 7.85 9.56 27.62
CA PRO A 170 7.49 8.82 28.85
C PRO A 170 6.65 7.58 28.51
N GLY A 171 6.84 6.50 29.29
CA GLY A 171 6.14 5.24 29.16
C GLY A 171 6.98 4.07 29.63
N ALA A 172 6.35 3.04 30.20
CA ALA A 172 7.03 1.83 30.68
C ALA A 172 7.28 0.84 29.55
N THR A 173 6.41 0.79 28.58
CA THR A 173 6.46 -0.12 27.41
C THR A 173 6.61 0.66 26.11
N PHE A 174 6.94 -0.05 25.03
CA PHE A 174 6.92 0.54 23.68
C PHE A 174 5.51 1.05 23.33
N GLU A 175 4.47 0.30 23.66
CA GLU A 175 3.08 0.71 23.43
C GLU A 175 2.74 2.02 24.14
N ASP A 176 3.13 2.18 25.41
CA ASP A 176 2.89 3.42 26.18
C ASP A 176 3.60 4.62 25.53
N LYS A 177 4.86 4.43 25.15
CA LYS A 177 5.67 5.46 24.49
C LYS A 177 5.09 5.86 23.11
N CYS A 178 4.69 4.88 22.32
CA CYS A 178 4.04 5.09 21.03
C CYS A 178 2.71 5.84 21.20
N ARG A 179 1.90 5.45 22.17
CA ARG A 179 0.63 6.12 22.52
C ARG A 179 0.84 7.58 22.89
N TRP A 180 1.86 7.86 23.67
CA TRP A 180 2.18 9.25 24.04
C TRP A 180 2.51 10.11 22.80
N VAL A 181 3.41 9.65 21.93
CA VAL A 181 3.79 10.37 20.70
C VAL A 181 2.55 10.55 19.81
N MET A 182 1.83 9.47 19.55
CA MET A 182 0.68 9.47 18.64
C MET A 182 -0.45 10.37 19.15
N SER A 183 -0.68 10.43 20.46
CA SER A 183 -1.65 11.36 21.05
C SER A 183 -1.25 12.81 20.80
N LYS A 184 0.03 13.16 20.95
CA LYS A 184 0.53 14.52 20.64
C LYS A 184 0.33 14.90 19.16
N LEU A 185 0.64 13.96 18.25
CA LEU A 185 0.45 14.19 16.82
C LEU A 185 -1.04 14.30 16.45
N ARG A 186 -1.90 13.45 17.03
CA ARG A 186 -3.36 13.52 16.84
C ARG A 186 -3.91 14.87 17.34
N ASP A 187 -3.51 15.28 18.54
CA ASP A 187 -3.94 16.56 19.12
C ASP A 187 -3.45 17.77 18.29
N ALA A 188 -2.34 17.62 17.56
CA ALA A 188 -1.84 18.61 16.61
C ALA A 188 -2.52 18.54 15.23
N GLY A 189 -3.34 17.50 14.96
CA GLY A 189 -4.14 17.44 13.73
C GLY A 189 -3.91 16.21 12.85
N LEU A 190 -3.15 15.20 13.29
CA LEU A 190 -3.05 13.93 12.58
C LEU A 190 -4.39 13.20 12.60
N ASP A 191 -4.96 12.87 11.42
CA ASP A 191 -6.27 12.23 11.32
C ASP A 191 -6.17 10.70 11.19
N SER A 192 -5.17 10.19 10.47
CA SER A 192 -5.03 8.75 10.21
C SER A 192 -3.59 8.37 9.80
N LEU A 193 -3.26 7.07 9.87
CA LEU A 193 -1.94 6.55 9.47
C LEU A 193 -2.02 5.67 8.22
N PRO A 194 -1.15 5.91 7.21
CA PRO A 194 -0.96 5.01 6.08
C PRO A 194 -0.20 3.73 6.48
N GLY A 195 -0.42 2.67 5.72
CA GLY A 195 0.19 1.36 5.92
C GLY A 195 1.63 1.21 5.45
N GLY A 196 2.29 2.32 5.13
CA GLY A 196 3.68 2.30 4.66
C GLY A 196 4.60 1.51 5.60
N GLY A 197 5.60 0.84 5.03
CA GLY A 197 6.53 0.03 5.82
C GLY A 197 6.02 -1.37 6.21
N GLY A 198 4.82 -1.76 5.80
CA GLY A 198 4.31 -3.11 5.98
C GLY A 198 5.16 -4.14 5.23
N GLU A 199 5.45 -3.87 3.98
CA GLU A 199 6.21 -4.68 3.04
C GLU A 199 5.82 -6.18 3.10
N ILE A 200 6.64 -7.01 3.73
CA ILE A 200 6.36 -8.40 4.11
C ILE A 200 6.66 -8.58 5.61
N PHE A 201 5.77 -9.25 6.35
CA PHE A 201 5.94 -9.45 7.79
C PHE A 201 6.80 -10.68 8.15
N ALA A 202 7.02 -11.59 7.20
CA ALA A 202 7.91 -12.73 7.44
C ALA A 202 9.33 -12.22 7.76
N ASP A 203 9.81 -12.54 8.95
CA ASP A 203 11.08 -12.08 9.51
C ASP A 203 12.30 -12.30 8.60
N PRO A 204 12.50 -13.46 7.96
CA PRO A 204 13.64 -13.69 7.07
C PRO A 204 13.66 -12.72 5.89
N VAL A 205 12.50 -12.47 5.29
CA VAL A 205 12.33 -11.51 4.19
C VAL A 205 12.60 -10.10 4.72
N ARG A 206 11.89 -9.73 5.79
CA ARG A 206 11.92 -8.38 6.35
C ARG A 206 13.34 -7.94 6.75
N ARG A 207 14.08 -8.82 7.41
CA ARG A 207 15.49 -8.56 7.78
C ARG A 207 16.43 -8.38 6.59
N LYS A 208 16.14 -9.03 5.47
CA LYS A 208 16.94 -8.88 4.23
C LYS A 208 16.66 -7.60 3.47
N ILE A 209 15.40 -7.17 3.42
CA ILE A 209 15.01 -5.99 2.61
C ILE A 209 14.95 -4.69 3.40
N GLY A 210 14.61 -4.74 4.69
CA GLY A 210 14.33 -3.58 5.54
C GLY A 210 15.43 -3.29 6.56
N LEU A 211 16.66 -3.08 6.12
CA LEU A 211 17.79 -2.81 7.01
C LEU A 211 17.56 -1.54 7.82
N GLY A 212 17.54 -1.65 9.15
CA GLY A 212 17.26 -0.55 10.06
C GLY A 212 15.79 -0.15 10.15
N LYS A 213 14.88 -0.96 9.59
CA LYS A 213 13.42 -0.75 9.68
C LYS A 213 12.83 -1.60 10.80
N CYS A 214 11.75 -1.12 11.42
CA CYS A 214 11.07 -1.83 12.50
C CYS A 214 10.64 -3.25 12.10
N ASP A 215 10.54 -4.17 13.05
CA ASP A 215 10.01 -5.50 12.86
C ASP A 215 8.48 -5.49 12.65
N ALA A 216 7.91 -6.67 12.38
CA ALA A 216 6.47 -6.80 12.14
C ALA A 216 5.64 -6.53 13.40
N GLU A 217 6.11 -6.96 14.57
CA GLU A 217 5.41 -6.77 15.85
C GLU A 217 5.30 -5.29 16.20
N SER A 218 6.39 -4.53 16.06
CA SER A 218 6.39 -3.08 16.28
C SER A 218 5.46 -2.36 15.30
N TRP A 219 5.47 -2.75 14.02
CA TRP A 219 4.57 -2.19 13.01
C TRP A 219 3.09 -2.41 13.40
N LEU A 220 2.73 -3.64 13.75
CA LEU A 220 1.37 -4.01 14.15
C LEU A 220 0.96 -3.33 15.47
N THR A 221 1.90 -3.18 16.41
CA THR A 221 1.66 -2.46 17.67
C THR A 221 1.37 -0.98 17.44
N VAL A 222 2.10 -0.31 16.52
CA VAL A 222 1.80 1.08 16.14
C VAL A 222 0.38 1.20 15.60
N MET A 223 -0.06 0.29 14.72
CA MET A 223 -1.41 0.30 14.18
C MET A 223 -2.47 0.04 15.28
N TRP A 224 -2.18 -0.86 16.19
CA TRP A 224 -3.03 -1.10 17.35
C TRP A 224 -3.19 0.15 18.21
N VAL A 225 -2.10 0.87 18.47
CA VAL A 225 -2.16 2.13 19.22
C VAL A 225 -3.02 3.16 18.48
N ALA A 226 -2.84 3.31 17.16
CA ALA A 226 -3.67 4.19 16.35
C ALA A 226 -5.16 3.84 16.46
N HIS A 227 -5.50 2.56 16.30
CA HIS A 227 -6.88 2.08 16.43
C HIS A 227 -7.44 2.36 17.83
N SER A 228 -6.67 2.13 18.90
CA SER A 228 -7.10 2.38 20.28
C SER A 228 -7.31 3.88 20.59
N LEU A 229 -6.77 4.76 19.76
CA LEU A 229 -7.00 6.21 19.81
C LEU A 229 -8.15 6.66 18.90
N GLY A 230 -8.92 5.73 18.33
CA GLY A 230 -10.03 6.00 17.41
C GLY A 230 -9.62 6.33 15.97
N MET A 231 -8.33 6.23 15.65
CA MET A 231 -7.81 6.56 14.32
C MET A 231 -7.98 5.39 13.36
N PHE A 232 -8.38 5.68 12.12
CA PHE A 232 -8.37 4.70 11.04
C PHE A 232 -6.99 4.61 10.40
N THR A 233 -6.72 3.46 9.77
CA THR A 233 -5.45 3.21 9.10
C THR A 233 -5.66 2.43 7.80
N SER A 234 -4.60 2.29 7.02
CA SER A 234 -4.54 1.31 5.95
C SER A 234 -3.45 0.27 6.24
N ALA A 235 -3.49 -0.86 5.55
CA ALA A 235 -2.41 -1.84 5.55
C ALA A 235 -1.89 -2.01 4.13
N THR A 236 -0.60 -2.28 3.98
CA THR A 236 0.04 -2.47 2.66
C THR A 236 0.92 -3.71 2.65
N MET A 237 1.09 -4.29 1.48
CA MET A 237 2.02 -5.36 1.22
C MET A 237 2.82 -5.06 -0.05
N MET A 238 4.15 -5.04 0.05
CA MET A 238 5.04 -4.99 -1.11
C MET A 238 5.55 -6.40 -1.41
N PHE A 239 5.39 -6.86 -2.64
CA PHE A 239 5.74 -8.22 -3.05
C PHE A 239 6.40 -8.25 -4.44
N GLY A 240 6.82 -9.44 -4.88
CA GLY A 240 7.51 -9.61 -6.17
C GLY A 240 9.00 -9.32 -6.06
N HIS A 241 9.64 -9.78 -4.98
CA HIS A 241 11.08 -9.65 -4.76
C HIS A 241 11.70 -11.00 -4.31
N ILE A 242 12.02 -11.19 -3.02
CA ILE A 242 12.69 -12.40 -2.52
C ILE A 242 11.75 -13.33 -1.76
N GLU A 243 10.52 -12.91 -1.51
CA GLU A 243 9.51 -13.66 -0.77
C GLU A 243 8.91 -14.80 -1.60
N GLY A 244 8.32 -15.79 -0.91
CA GLY A 244 7.45 -16.81 -1.48
C GLY A 244 5.96 -16.52 -1.25
N TYR A 245 5.07 -17.31 -1.85
CA TYR A 245 3.62 -17.15 -1.65
C TYR A 245 3.20 -17.33 -0.19
N ALA A 246 3.87 -18.24 0.54
CA ALA A 246 3.58 -18.43 1.96
C ALA A 246 3.87 -17.19 2.79
N ASP A 247 4.89 -16.40 2.45
CA ASP A 247 5.19 -15.13 3.12
C ASP A 247 4.08 -14.09 2.88
N ARG A 248 3.50 -14.04 1.66
CA ARG A 248 2.35 -13.18 1.34
C ARG A 248 1.12 -13.59 2.12
N VAL A 249 0.84 -14.89 2.21
CA VAL A 249 -0.28 -15.44 2.99
C VAL A 249 -0.09 -15.16 4.47
N HIS A 250 1.13 -15.35 5.01
CA HIS A 250 1.44 -15.01 6.39
C HIS A 250 1.19 -13.52 6.69
N HIS A 251 1.64 -12.63 5.81
CA HIS A 251 1.38 -11.18 5.94
C HIS A 251 -0.12 -10.87 6.01
N MET A 252 -0.91 -11.37 5.07
CA MET A 252 -2.36 -11.18 5.04
C MET A 252 -3.06 -11.79 6.27
N LYS A 253 -2.58 -12.94 6.75
CA LYS A 253 -3.07 -13.57 7.99
C LYS A 253 -2.90 -12.63 9.18
N LEU A 254 -1.72 -12.05 9.37
CA LEU A 254 -1.46 -11.12 10.48
C LEU A 254 -2.32 -9.85 10.36
N VAL A 255 -2.44 -9.26 9.18
CA VAL A 255 -3.34 -8.10 8.96
C VAL A 255 -4.77 -8.46 9.37
N ARG A 256 -5.29 -9.62 8.94
CA ARG A 256 -6.63 -10.09 9.25
C ARG A 256 -6.86 -10.30 10.75
N GLU A 257 -5.90 -10.91 11.43
CA GLU A 257 -6.01 -11.18 12.88
C GLU A 257 -5.99 -9.90 13.72
N TRP A 258 -5.13 -8.95 13.34
CA TRP A 258 -5.10 -7.65 14.02
C TRP A 258 -6.34 -6.82 13.72
N GLN A 259 -6.90 -6.94 12.52
CA GLN A 259 -8.20 -6.37 12.19
C GLN A 259 -9.32 -6.97 13.03
N ASP A 260 -9.40 -8.30 13.16
CA ASP A 260 -10.37 -8.97 14.03
C ASP A 260 -10.27 -8.46 15.48
N ARG A 261 -9.03 -8.31 15.97
CA ARG A 261 -8.77 -7.76 17.31
C ARG A 261 -9.28 -6.33 17.44
N ALA A 262 -9.04 -5.48 16.45
CA ALA A 262 -9.48 -4.07 16.44
C ALA A 262 -11.01 -3.96 16.38
N LEU A 263 -11.67 -4.71 15.51
CA LEU A 263 -13.12 -4.75 15.39
C LEU A 263 -13.78 -5.22 16.67
N LYS A 264 -13.25 -6.29 17.28
CA LYS A 264 -13.75 -6.79 18.57
C LYS A 264 -13.60 -5.74 19.68
N ALA A 265 -12.47 -5.05 19.75
CA ALA A 265 -12.24 -3.98 20.72
C ALA A 265 -13.19 -2.78 20.50
N GLY A 266 -13.54 -2.50 19.25
CA GLY A 266 -14.53 -1.49 18.86
C GLY A 266 -15.98 -1.92 19.02
N GLY A 267 -16.25 -3.15 19.47
CA GLY A 267 -17.62 -3.69 19.61
C GLY A 267 -18.32 -3.94 18.30
N VAL A 268 -17.58 -4.17 17.20
CA VAL A 268 -18.09 -4.37 15.85
C VAL A 268 -17.93 -5.84 15.48
N SER A 269 -19.03 -6.48 15.07
CA SER A 269 -19.02 -7.89 14.66
C SER A 269 -18.47 -8.09 13.26
N HIS A 270 -18.71 -7.14 12.34
CA HIS A 270 -18.19 -7.13 10.99
C HIS A 270 -17.75 -5.73 10.55
N ALA A 271 -16.61 -5.66 9.82
CA ALA A 271 -16.10 -4.40 9.27
C ALA A 271 -17.16 -3.65 8.42
N PHE A 272 -18.03 -4.39 7.74
CA PHE A 272 -19.06 -3.82 6.86
C PHE A 272 -20.27 -3.26 7.60
N GLU A 273 -20.60 -3.76 8.80
CA GLU A 273 -21.60 -3.14 9.69
C GLU A 273 -21.08 -1.80 10.23
N ALA A 274 -19.77 -1.72 10.48
CA ALA A 274 -19.11 -0.49 10.85
C ALA A 274 -19.18 0.57 9.73
N GLU A 275 -19.15 0.15 8.47
CA GLU A 275 -19.26 1.04 7.32
C GLU A 275 -20.70 1.54 7.09
N ALA A 276 -21.71 0.72 7.34
CA ALA A 276 -23.12 1.11 7.23
C ALA A 276 -23.58 2.15 8.27
N SER A 277 -22.80 2.33 9.36
CA SER A 277 -23.11 3.25 10.46
C SER A 277 -22.35 4.59 10.38
N HIS A 278 -21.84 4.97 9.20
CA HIS A 278 -21.05 6.17 9.00
C HIS A 278 -21.83 7.46 9.21
N HIS A 279 -21.67 8.11 10.33
CA HIS A 279 -22.04 9.53 10.42
C HIS A 279 -21.30 10.27 11.54
N SER A 280 -20.05 10.00 11.78
CA SER A 280 -19.06 10.92 12.34
C SER A 280 -17.85 10.18 12.92
N ALA A 281 -16.68 10.51 12.40
CA ALA A 281 -15.39 10.04 12.94
C ALA A 281 -15.15 10.46 14.40
N SER A 282 -15.89 11.43 14.91
CA SER A 282 -15.71 12.02 16.23
C SER A 282 -16.31 11.19 17.39
N SER A 283 -17.06 10.12 17.09
CA SER A 283 -17.77 9.36 18.13
C SER A 283 -17.31 7.92 18.34
N ARG A 284 -16.35 7.41 17.56
CA ARG A 284 -15.91 6.02 17.68
C ARG A 284 -14.81 5.85 18.73
N ALA A 285 -15.03 4.94 19.65
CA ALA A 285 -14.07 4.62 20.71
C ALA A 285 -12.82 3.89 20.18
N PHE A 286 -12.90 3.25 18.98
CA PHE A 286 -11.82 2.44 18.42
C PHE A 286 -11.81 2.47 16.88
N GLY A 287 -10.62 2.63 16.26
CA GLY A 287 -10.42 2.57 14.82
C GLY A 287 -10.08 1.16 14.32
N HIS A 288 -9.86 1.03 13.01
CA HIS A 288 -9.49 -0.23 12.35
C HIS A 288 -8.88 0.04 10.96
N TYR A 289 -8.39 -1.00 10.28
CA TYR A 289 -7.94 -0.87 8.88
C TYR A 289 -9.15 -0.64 7.97
N LYS A 290 -9.14 0.46 7.23
CA LYS A 290 -10.13 0.77 6.19
C LYS A 290 -9.82 0.09 4.87
N ALA A 291 -8.54 -0.03 4.55
CA ALA A 291 -8.09 -0.55 3.27
C ALA A 291 -6.85 -1.44 3.39
N PHE A 292 -6.70 -2.29 2.40
CA PHE A 292 -5.48 -3.01 2.12
C PHE A 292 -5.04 -2.76 0.68
N ILE A 293 -3.75 -2.44 0.49
CA ILE A 293 -3.16 -2.19 -0.81
C ILE A 293 -1.94 -3.09 -0.98
N SER A 294 -2.00 -4.02 -1.93
CA SER A 294 -0.84 -4.80 -2.36
C SER A 294 -0.22 -4.20 -3.61
N TRP A 295 1.10 -4.04 -3.62
CA TRP A 295 1.81 -3.43 -4.73
C TRP A 295 3.14 -4.13 -5.02
N PRO A 296 3.48 -4.35 -6.31
CA PRO A 296 4.71 -5.02 -6.67
C PRO A 296 5.93 -4.13 -6.49
N PHE A 297 7.01 -4.74 -6.04
CA PHE A 297 8.33 -4.13 -5.96
C PHE A 297 8.76 -3.53 -7.30
N GLN A 298 9.31 -2.31 -7.25
CA GLN A 298 9.91 -1.62 -8.38
C GLN A 298 11.44 -1.63 -8.22
N ARG A 299 12.15 -2.14 -9.22
CA ARG A 299 13.58 -2.48 -9.07
C ARG A 299 14.56 -1.37 -9.40
N GLU A 300 14.14 -0.39 -10.21
CA GLU A 300 15.05 0.61 -10.76
C GLU A 300 15.70 1.44 -9.63
N ASN A 301 16.99 1.70 -9.76
CA ASN A 301 17.77 2.50 -8.83
C ASN A 301 17.83 1.95 -7.39
N THR A 302 17.39 0.72 -7.13
CA THR A 302 17.42 0.11 -5.80
C THR A 302 18.57 -0.90 -5.66
N PRO A 303 19.16 -1.06 -4.46
CA PRO A 303 20.13 -2.14 -4.22
C PRO A 303 19.57 -3.53 -4.52
N LEU A 304 18.33 -3.81 -4.09
CA LEU A 304 17.65 -5.09 -4.31
C LEU A 304 17.38 -5.35 -5.81
N GLY A 305 17.10 -4.30 -6.58
CA GLY A 305 16.88 -4.40 -8.02
C GLY A 305 18.13 -4.74 -8.84
N ARG A 306 19.33 -4.64 -8.22
CA ARG A 306 20.60 -5.01 -8.87
C ARG A 306 20.90 -6.49 -8.79
N VAL A 307 20.17 -7.25 -7.95
CA VAL A 307 20.34 -8.70 -7.88
C VAL A 307 19.70 -9.36 -9.09
N LYS A 308 20.13 -10.57 -9.42
CA LYS A 308 19.65 -11.32 -10.60
C LYS A 308 18.17 -11.66 -10.46
N ASP A 309 17.45 -11.66 -11.59
CA ASP A 309 16.14 -12.26 -11.67
C ASP A 309 16.22 -13.77 -11.65
N TRP A 310 15.23 -14.39 -11.03
CA TRP A 310 15.01 -15.82 -11.08
C TRP A 310 14.67 -16.25 -12.51
N GLY A 311 15.33 -17.29 -13.01
CA GLY A 311 15.14 -17.77 -14.38
C GLY A 311 15.94 -17.01 -15.45
N ALA A 312 16.81 -16.07 -15.07
CA ALA A 312 17.73 -15.40 -15.99
C ALA A 312 18.78 -16.35 -16.60
N ASN A 313 19.03 -17.51 -15.96
CA ASN A 313 19.94 -18.56 -16.43
C ASN A 313 19.16 -19.84 -16.73
N ALA A 314 19.30 -20.37 -17.94
CA ALA A 314 18.65 -21.61 -18.37
C ALA A 314 19.08 -22.83 -17.50
N ASP A 315 20.29 -22.81 -16.97
CA ASP A 315 20.84 -23.89 -16.12
C ASP A 315 20.15 -23.97 -14.72
N GLU A 316 19.38 -22.97 -14.37
CA GLU A 316 18.66 -22.89 -13.09
C GLU A 316 17.17 -23.24 -13.25
N LEU A 317 16.71 -23.46 -14.46
CA LEU A 317 15.34 -23.91 -14.74
C LEU A 317 15.11 -25.27 -14.07
N GLY A 318 14.09 -25.33 -13.23
CA GLY A 318 13.74 -26.54 -12.46
C GLY A 318 14.25 -26.55 -11.02
N GLN A 319 15.07 -25.61 -10.61
CA GLN A 319 15.39 -25.41 -9.20
C GLN A 319 14.27 -24.62 -8.50
N PRO A 320 13.87 -25.01 -7.28
CA PRO A 320 12.90 -24.22 -6.51
C PRO A 320 13.43 -22.82 -6.21
N PHE A 321 12.57 -21.80 -6.28
CA PHE A 321 12.94 -20.46 -5.87
C PHE A 321 13.26 -20.44 -4.37
N PRO A 322 14.41 -19.89 -3.94
CA PRO A 322 14.81 -19.94 -2.53
C PRO A 322 13.79 -19.33 -1.57
N GLY A 323 13.07 -18.29 -1.98
CA GLY A 323 11.99 -17.69 -1.19
C GLY A 323 10.83 -18.66 -0.90
N ASP A 324 10.46 -19.54 -1.85
CA ASP A 324 9.40 -20.53 -1.64
C ASP A 324 9.81 -21.58 -0.61
N ILE A 325 11.08 -21.99 -0.61
CA ILE A 325 11.61 -22.98 0.35
C ILE A 325 11.64 -22.37 1.74
N VAL A 326 12.15 -21.15 1.86
CA VAL A 326 12.21 -20.42 3.15
C VAL A 326 10.80 -20.18 3.69
N ALA A 327 9.87 -19.73 2.85
CA ALA A 327 8.49 -19.48 3.24
C ALA A 327 7.78 -20.75 3.73
N GLN A 328 8.03 -21.90 3.11
CA GLN A 328 7.46 -23.21 3.53
C GLN A 328 7.98 -23.69 4.89
N ALA A 329 9.14 -23.21 5.35
CA ALA A 329 9.67 -23.55 6.66
C ALA A 329 8.98 -22.78 7.81
N PHE A 330 8.18 -21.77 7.48
CA PHE A 330 7.42 -21.03 8.48
C PHE A 330 6.08 -21.72 8.75
N ASN A 331 5.78 -21.93 10.01
CA ASN A 331 4.44 -22.30 10.42
C ASN A 331 3.50 -21.07 10.37
N TRP A 332 2.27 -21.29 9.93
CA TRP A 332 1.25 -20.25 9.66
C TRP A 332 0.91 -19.34 10.86
N GLY A 333 1.79 -18.42 11.21
CA GLY A 333 1.58 -17.42 12.26
C GLY A 333 2.23 -17.70 13.60
N GLU A 334 2.98 -18.78 13.70
CA GLU A 334 3.89 -19.01 14.82
C GLU A 334 5.30 -18.50 14.46
N LYS A 335 6.13 -18.25 15.48
CA LYS A 335 7.56 -18.03 15.23
C LYS A 335 8.10 -19.29 14.59
N PRO A 336 8.96 -19.17 13.56
CA PRO A 336 9.49 -20.36 12.89
C PRO A 336 10.22 -21.24 13.91
N ASP A 337 9.84 -22.51 13.95
CA ASP A 337 10.56 -23.53 14.74
C ASP A 337 11.96 -23.77 14.16
N VAL A 338 12.20 -23.35 12.91
CA VAL A 338 13.44 -23.54 12.17
C VAL A 338 14.06 -22.19 11.87
N ASP A 339 15.32 -22.01 12.24
CA ASP A 339 16.10 -20.86 11.76
C ASP A 339 16.29 -21.02 10.24
N TYR A 340 15.85 -20.01 9.46
CA TYR A 340 15.99 -20.06 8.01
C TYR A 340 17.44 -20.27 7.56
N ARG A 341 18.42 -19.97 8.43
CA ARG A 341 19.86 -20.21 8.20
C ARG A 341 20.21 -21.70 8.15
N ASP A 342 19.35 -22.54 8.72
CA ASP A 342 19.55 -23.99 8.78
C ASP A 342 18.99 -24.74 7.56
N LEU A 343 18.39 -24.02 6.60
CA LEU A 343 17.78 -24.58 5.39
C LEU A 343 18.80 -24.94 4.30
N GLY A 344 20.07 -24.99 4.63
CA GLY A 344 21.13 -25.43 3.72
C GLY A 344 21.31 -24.52 2.49
N PRO A 345 21.46 -25.10 1.28
CA PRO A 345 21.71 -24.31 0.06
C PRO A 345 20.64 -23.25 -0.23
N ALA A 346 19.37 -23.53 0.08
CA ALA A 346 18.28 -22.58 -0.12
C ALA A 346 18.46 -21.30 0.73
N ALA A 347 18.87 -21.46 2.00
CA ALA A 347 19.16 -20.33 2.87
C ALA A 347 20.38 -19.52 2.39
N ALA A 348 21.40 -20.19 1.86
CA ALA A 348 22.59 -19.53 1.32
C ALA A 348 22.27 -18.67 0.08
N GLU A 349 21.34 -19.11 -0.75
CA GLU A 349 20.89 -18.39 -1.95
C GLU A 349 19.75 -17.40 -1.68
N PHE A 350 19.08 -17.48 -0.53
CA PHE A 350 17.98 -16.60 -0.17
C PHE A 350 18.41 -15.12 -0.15
N GLY A 351 17.68 -14.29 -0.91
CA GLY A 351 17.95 -12.87 -1.07
C GLY A 351 19.04 -12.52 -2.09
N ARG A 352 19.64 -13.52 -2.77
CA ARG A 352 20.59 -13.30 -3.87
C ARG A 352 19.90 -13.22 -5.23
N ARG A 353 18.62 -13.47 -5.28
CA ARG A 353 17.79 -13.44 -6.48
C ARG A 353 16.42 -12.89 -6.14
N VAL A 354 15.81 -12.23 -7.12
CA VAL A 354 14.44 -11.73 -7.06
C VAL A 354 13.58 -12.51 -8.06
N ARG A 355 12.31 -12.64 -7.75
CA ARG A 355 11.28 -13.08 -8.70
C ARG A 355 10.30 -11.93 -8.88
N MET A 356 10.55 -11.14 -9.93
CA MET A 356 9.73 -9.96 -10.24
C MET A 356 8.28 -10.37 -10.52
N SER A 357 7.35 -9.61 -9.96
CA SER A 357 5.92 -9.81 -10.20
C SER A 357 5.51 -9.23 -11.54
N GLY A 358 4.92 -10.07 -12.39
CA GLY A 358 4.20 -9.62 -13.59
C GLY A 358 2.71 -9.41 -13.32
N SER A 359 1.96 -9.00 -14.37
CA SER A 359 0.53 -8.71 -14.27
C SER A 359 -0.29 -9.89 -13.74
N SER A 360 0.03 -11.12 -14.17
CA SER A 360 -0.68 -12.33 -13.72
C SER A 360 -0.47 -12.61 -12.23
N ASP A 361 0.76 -12.46 -11.72
CA ASP A 361 1.09 -12.66 -10.31
C ASP A 361 0.46 -11.55 -9.45
N TYR A 362 0.46 -10.30 -9.94
CA TYR A 362 -0.24 -9.19 -9.30
C TYR A 362 -1.74 -9.47 -9.17
N LEU A 363 -2.42 -9.79 -10.27
CA LEU A 363 -3.86 -10.05 -10.29
C LEU A 363 -4.25 -11.25 -9.43
N ARG A 364 -3.40 -12.29 -9.39
CA ARG A 364 -3.56 -13.45 -8.49
C ARG A 364 -3.49 -13.01 -7.03
N THR A 365 -2.48 -12.24 -6.66
CA THR A 365 -2.31 -11.72 -5.30
C THR A 365 -3.45 -10.78 -4.91
N GLN A 366 -3.90 -9.93 -5.83
CA GLN A 366 -5.04 -9.03 -5.66
C GLN A 366 -6.33 -9.81 -5.34
N ALA A 367 -6.63 -10.83 -6.12
CA ALA A 367 -7.82 -11.67 -5.94
C ALA A 367 -7.79 -12.41 -4.60
N ILE A 368 -6.63 -13.01 -4.26
CA ILE A 368 -6.48 -13.73 -2.99
C ILE A 368 -6.55 -12.76 -1.80
N SER A 369 -6.03 -11.54 -1.93
CA SER A 369 -6.18 -10.51 -0.90
C SER A 369 -7.65 -10.22 -0.60
N ARG A 370 -8.52 -10.08 -1.61
CA ARG A 370 -9.96 -9.89 -1.41
C ARG A 370 -10.64 -11.09 -0.74
N LEU A 371 -10.25 -12.30 -1.12
CA LEU A 371 -10.84 -13.52 -0.57
C LEU A 371 -10.37 -13.82 0.85
N MET A 372 -9.12 -13.46 1.18
CA MET A 372 -8.52 -13.74 2.49
C MET A 372 -8.79 -12.66 3.53
N LEU A 373 -8.81 -11.39 3.12
CA LEU A 373 -9.05 -10.24 3.99
C LEU A 373 -10.56 -9.92 4.03
N ASP A 374 -11.32 -10.88 4.50
CA ASP A 374 -12.79 -10.86 4.58
C ASP A 374 -13.34 -9.78 5.52
N ASN A 375 -12.50 -9.25 6.40
CA ASN A 375 -12.78 -8.23 7.40
C ASN A 375 -12.19 -6.85 7.07
N VAL A 376 -11.58 -6.65 5.89
CA VAL A 376 -11.10 -5.35 5.43
C VAL A 376 -12.03 -4.83 4.33
N TYR A 377 -12.59 -3.63 4.54
CA TYR A 377 -13.61 -3.07 3.66
C TYR A 377 -13.06 -2.88 2.24
N SER A 378 -12.03 -2.06 2.04
CA SER A 378 -11.52 -1.75 0.72
C SER A 378 -10.24 -2.51 0.38
N ILE A 379 -10.18 -3.02 -0.85
CA ILE A 379 -8.94 -3.52 -1.46
C ILE A 379 -8.62 -2.61 -2.65
N GLY A 380 -7.48 -1.93 -2.59
CA GLY A 380 -7.07 -0.98 -3.60
C GLY A 380 -6.39 -1.62 -4.81
N ALA A 381 -6.65 -1.09 -6.01
CA ALA A 381 -5.91 -1.45 -7.22
C ALA A 381 -4.62 -0.65 -7.32
N SER A 382 -3.48 -1.32 -7.57
CA SER A 382 -2.16 -0.69 -7.61
C SER A 382 -1.76 -0.30 -9.05
N TRP A 383 -2.49 0.64 -9.66
CA TRP A 383 -2.19 1.12 -11.00
C TRP A 383 -0.87 1.91 -11.09
N VAL A 384 -0.45 2.53 -10.00
CA VAL A 384 0.81 3.31 -9.94
C VAL A 384 2.01 2.44 -10.28
N THR A 385 2.05 1.21 -9.79
CA THR A 385 3.15 0.26 -10.02
C THR A 385 2.93 -0.63 -11.24
N MET A 386 1.67 -0.98 -11.55
CA MET A 386 1.34 -1.94 -12.60
C MET A 386 0.88 -1.30 -13.91
N GLY A 387 0.65 0.00 -13.89
CA GLY A 387 0.06 0.74 -15.00
C GLY A 387 -1.47 0.78 -14.98
N PRO A 388 -2.05 1.80 -15.64
CA PRO A 388 -3.49 2.08 -15.60
C PRO A 388 -4.37 0.90 -16.02
N HIS A 389 -3.98 0.18 -17.07
CA HIS A 389 -4.79 -0.92 -17.61
C HIS A 389 -4.79 -2.16 -16.71
N VAL A 390 -3.67 -2.47 -16.07
CA VAL A 390 -3.63 -3.57 -15.09
C VAL A 390 -4.43 -3.19 -13.84
N GLY A 391 -4.33 -1.93 -13.40
CA GLY A 391 -5.17 -1.40 -12.33
C GLY A 391 -6.67 -1.50 -12.65
N GLN A 392 -7.07 -1.14 -13.87
CA GLN A 392 -8.45 -1.31 -14.37
C GLN A 392 -8.90 -2.77 -14.31
N VAL A 393 -8.09 -3.72 -14.80
CA VAL A 393 -8.39 -5.15 -14.73
C VAL A 393 -8.49 -5.62 -13.28
N GLY A 394 -7.73 -5.01 -12.36
CA GLY A 394 -7.80 -5.27 -10.91
C GLY A 394 -9.21 -5.11 -10.32
N LEU A 395 -10.06 -4.26 -10.92
CA LEU A 395 -11.47 -4.11 -10.51
C LEU A 395 -12.27 -5.41 -10.71
N ALA A 396 -11.96 -6.20 -11.73
CA ALA A 396 -12.53 -7.53 -11.94
C ALA A 396 -11.82 -8.64 -11.14
N PHE A 397 -10.81 -8.26 -10.34
CA PHE A 397 -10.06 -9.14 -9.44
C PHE A 397 -10.21 -8.74 -7.97
N GLY A 398 -11.36 -8.19 -7.62
CA GLY A 398 -11.75 -7.91 -6.25
C GLY A 398 -11.34 -6.54 -5.70
N ALA A 399 -10.75 -5.66 -6.51
CA ALA A 399 -10.53 -4.28 -6.10
C ALA A 399 -11.86 -3.50 -6.07
N SER A 400 -12.05 -2.70 -5.03
CA SER A 400 -13.20 -1.79 -4.87
C SER A 400 -12.83 -0.33 -5.13
N ASP A 401 -11.54 -0.02 -5.21
CA ASP A 401 -11.00 1.34 -5.23
C ASP A 401 -9.80 1.43 -6.17
N MET A 402 -9.75 2.48 -6.98
CA MET A 402 -8.63 2.78 -7.88
C MET A 402 -7.54 3.62 -7.22
N GLY A 403 -7.67 3.95 -5.93
CA GLY A 403 -6.70 4.79 -5.23
C GLY A 403 -6.73 6.24 -5.67
N SER A 404 -5.57 6.89 -5.63
CA SER A 404 -5.39 8.31 -5.90
C SER A 404 -5.24 8.64 -7.39
N VAL A 405 -5.57 9.88 -7.76
CA VAL A 405 -5.15 10.50 -9.04
C VAL A 405 -3.62 10.65 -9.12
N MET A 406 -2.92 10.57 -8.00
CA MET A 406 -1.47 10.66 -7.87
C MET A 406 -0.90 11.95 -8.51
N MET A 407 -1.30 13.12 -7.95
CA MET A 407 -0.76 14.42 -8.38
C MET A 407 0.76 14.49 -8.27
N GLU A 408 1.31 13.83 -7.27
CA GLU A 408 2.74 13.80 -6.98
C GLU A 408 3.10 12.44 -6.40
N GLU A 409 4.14 11.81 -6.93
CA GLU A 409 4.69 10.58 -6.41
C GLU A 409 6.22 10.62 -6.57
N ASN A 410 6.95 10.58 -5.45
CA ASN A 410 8.41 10.73 -5.43
C ASN A 410 9.13 9.45 -5.03
N VAL A 411 8.46 8.55 -4.31
CA VAL A 411 9.09 7.35 -3.73
C VAL A 411 9.20 6.25 -4.76
N VAL A 412 8.07 5.86 -5.36
CA VAL A 412 8.01 4.78 -6.34
C VAL A 412 8.52 5.25 -7.69
N SER A 413 8.36 6.54 -8.01
CA SER A 413 8.94 7.13 -9.23
C SER A 413 10.47 7.11 -9.21
N SER A 414 11.11 7.27 -8.06
CA SER A 414 12.56 7.09 -7.90
C SER A 414 13.00 5.66 -8.23
N ALA A 415 12.11 4.68 -8.09
CA ALA A 415 12.31 3.28 -8.45
C ALA A 415 11.80 2.91 -9.86
N GLY A 416 11.53 3.92 -10.72
CA GLY A 416 11.24 3.72 -12.15
C GLY A 416 9.76 3.76 -12.55
N THR A 417 8.83 3.94 -11.62
CA THR A 417 7.41 4.12 -11.94
C THR A 417 7.17 5.48 -12.60
N THR A 418 6.44 5.49 -13.70
CA THR A 418 6.28 6.69 -14.54
C THR A 418 4.83 7.04 -14.87
N TYR A 419 3.86 6.44 -14.18
CA TYR A 419 2.45 6.66 -14.48
C TYR A 419 1.89 7.82 -13.65
N CYS A 420 1.15 8.71 -14.32
CA CYS A 420 0.38 9.78 -13.74
C CYS A 420 -0.99 9.82 -14.42
N LEU A 421 -2.05 9.95 -13.67
CA LEU A 421 -3.43 10.01 -14.18
C LEU A 421 -4.10 11.28 -13.66
N ASP A 422 -4.97 11.86 -14.47
CA ASP A 422 -5.94 12.86 -14.03
C ASP A 422 -7.28 12.19 -13.67
N GLU A 423 -8.17 12.97 -13.08
CA GLU A 423 -9.49 12.51 -12.64
C GLU A 423 -10.32 11.95 -13.80
N ALA A 424 -10.26 12.58 -14.99
CA ALA A 424 -11.02 12.14 -16.15
C ALA A 424 -10.56 10.75 -16.63
N VAL A 425 -9.25 10.50 -16.65
CA VAL A 425 -8.71 9.18 -17.01
C VAL A 425 -9.11 8.12 -16.00
N LEU A 426 -9.06 8.39 -14.69
CA LEU A 426 -9.53 7.45 -13.66
C LEU A 426 -11.01 7.15 -13.80
N CYS A 427 -11.85 8.18 -13.98
CA CYS A 427 -13.28 7.99 -14.20
C CYS A 427 -13.55 7.12 -15.43
N ARG A 428 -12.83 7.36 -16.53
CA ARG A 428 -12.93 6.54 -17.74
C ARG A 428 -12.55 5.08 -17.50
N LEU A 429 -11.41 4.83 -16.84
CA LEU A 429 -10.98 3.48 -16.55
C LEU A 429 -12.01 2.70 -15.73
N ILE A 430 -12.62 3.34 -14.72
CA ILE A 430 -13.68 2.75 -13.90
C ILE A 430 -14.93 2.49 -14.73
N ARG A 431 -15.33 3.43 -15.58
CA ARG A 431 -16.52 3.31 -16.42
C ARG A 431 -16.36 2.23 -17.49
N ASP A 432 -15.22 2.19 -18.16
CA ASP A 432 -14.90 1.18 -19.18
C ASP A 432 -14.83 -0.23 -18.55
N ALA A 433 -14.57 -0.35 -17.24
CA ALA A 433 -14.68 -1.60 -16.49
C ALA A 433 -16.14 -1.97 -16.11
N GLY A 434 -17.14 -1.16 -16.49
CA GLY A 434 -18.55 -1.41 -16.24
C GLY A 434 -19.09 -0.83 -14.94
N HIS A 435 -18.37 0.07 -14.28
CA HIS A 435 -18.76 0.65 -13.00
C HIS A 435 -18.99 2.17 -13.08
N THR A 436 -19.72 2.71 -12.12
CA THR A 436 -19.85 4.15 -11.93
C THR A 436 -18.68 4.67 -11.10
N PRO A 437 -17.87 5.60 -11.62
CA PRO A 437 -16.80 6.20 -10.84
C PRO A 437 -17.35 7.10 -9.74
N ALA A 438 -16.73 7.08 -8.56
CA ALA A 438 -17.12 7.94 -7.45
C ALA A 438 -15.89 8.44 -6.69
N GLN A 439 -15.83 9.76 -6.47
CA GLN A 439 -14.87 10.36 -5.56
C GLN A 439 -15.26 10.03 -4.12
N ARG A 440 -14.31 9.56 -3.33
CA ARG A 440 -14.44 9.31 -1.89
C ARG A 440 -13.52 10.18 -1.05
N ASP A 441 -13.79 10.23 0.23
CA ASP A 441 -12.85 10.72 1.24
C ASP A 441 -11.95 9.60 1.79
N ASN A 442 -11.18 9.89 2.85
CA ASN A 442 -10.29 8.91 3.49
C ASN A 442 -11.02 7.96 4.45
N TYR A 443 -12.27 8.22 4.78
CA TYR A 443 -13.14 7.32 5.53
C TYR A 443 -13.87 6.33 4.61
N TYR A 444 -13.64 6.42 3.30
CA TYR A 444 -14.30 5.67 2.23
C TYR A 444 -15.77 6.04 2.03
N ASP A 445 -16.18 7.22 2.52
CA ASP A 445 -17.50 7.78 2.24
C ASP A 445 -17.51 8.38 0.83
N VAL A 446 -18.57 8.07 0.07
CA VAL A 446 -18.75 8.60 -1.27
C VAL A 446 -19.13 10.07 -1.19
N LEU A 447 -18.25 10.94 -1.67
CA LEU A 447 -18.49 12.38 -1.77
C LEU A 447 -19.28 12.74 -3.02
N ARG A 448 -18.96 12.09 -4.15
CA ARG A 448 -19.58 12.38 -5.44
C ARG A 448 -19.56 11.15 -6.34
N ALA A 449 -20.74 10.63 -6.68
CA ALA A 449 -20.90 9.60 -7.71
C ALA A 449 -21.16 10.27 -9.08
N HIS A 450 -20.43 9.83 -10.10
CA HIS A 450 -20.49 10.40 -11.45
C HIS A 450 -21.49 9.65 -12.34
N THR A 451 -22.76 9.81 -12.06
CA THR A 451 -23.86 9.15 -12.78
C THR A 451 -24.40 9.93 -13.99
N GLY A 452 -24.09 11.23 -14.06
CA GLY A 452 -24.63 12.15 -15.07
C GLY A 452 -23.61 12.59 -16.12
N PRO A 453 -24.04 13.42 -17.09
CA PRO A 453 -23.21 13.93 -18.18
C PRO A 453 -22.08 14.84 -17.70
N ASP A 454 -22.16 15.31 -16.45
CA ASP A 454 -21.15 16.14 -15.81
C ASP A 454 -19.94 15.36 -15.28
N SER A 455 -19.90 14.05 -15.51
CA SER A 455 -18.74 13.24 -15.16
C SER A 455 -17.48 13.74 -15.85
N PRO A 456 -16.32 13.80 -15.16
CA PRO A 456 -15.07 14.30 -15.74
C PRO A 456 -14.71 13.62 -17.06
N ASP A 457 -14.88 12.30 -17.17
CA ASP A 457 -14.60 11.54 -18.38
C ASP A 457 -15.54 11.83 -19.54
N LEU A 458 -16.81 12.13 -19.27
CA LEU A 458 -17.81 12.41 -20.30
C LEU A 458 -17.71 13.84 -20.87
N ARG A 459 -16.98 14.74 -20.20
CA ARG A 459 -16.70 16.10 -20.67
C ARG A 459 -15.50 16.18 -21.64
N VAL A 460 -14.64 15.15 -21.66
CA VAL A 460 -13.46 15.13 -22.52
C VAL A 460 -13.88 14.95 -23.96
N ARG A 461 -13.60 15.95 -24.82
CA ARG A 461 -13.87 15.91 -26.24
C ARG A 461 -12.72 15.32 -27.05
N ASP A 462 -11.50 15.48 -26.58
CA ASP A 462 -10.29 14.97 -27.22
C ASP A 462 -9.39 14.24 -26.22
N TRP A 463 -9.41 12.92 -26.26
CA TRP A 463 -8.60 12.07 -25.42
C TRP A 463 -7.12 12.05 -25.77
N SER A 464 -6.71 12.62 -26.88
CA SER A 464 -5.29 12.69 -27.24
C SER A 464 -4.48 13.53 -26.24
N ALA A 465 -5.12 14.52 -25.59
CA ALA A 465 -4.52 15.34 -24.55
C ALA A 465 -4.44 14.65 -23.17
N HIS A 466 -5.25 13.61 -22.96
CA HIS A 466 -5.38 12.89 -21.68
C HIS A 466 -4.67 11.54 -21.68
N ARG A 467 -3.66 11.34 -22.50
CA ARG A 467 -2.87 10.10 -22.45
C ARG A 467 -2.14 10.02 -21.13
N ALA A 468 -2.12 8.81 -20.53
CA ALA A 468 -1.25 8.51 -19.40
C ALA A 468 0.18 8.96 -19.76
N ARG A 469 0.62 10.05 -19.16
CA ARG A 469 1.97 10.56 -19.40
C ARG A 469 2.92 9.73 -18.56
N LYS A 470 3.97 9.21 -19.20
CA LYS A 470 5.15 8.81 -18.43
C LYS A 470 5.67 10.08 -17.78
N MET A 471 5.79 10.10 -16.46
CA MET A 471 6.56 11.14 -15.81
C MET A 471 7.98 10.99 -16.34
N HIS A 472 8.43 11.91 -17.19
CA HIS A 472 9.84 11.95 -17.53
C HIS A 472 10.61 12.22 -16.24
N GLN A 473 11.48 11.30 -15.86
CA GLN A 473 12.53 11.53 -14.86
C GLN A 473 13.59 12.47 -15.46
N GLU A 474 13.19 13.64 -15.89
CA GLU A 474 14.07 14.76 -16.01
C GLU A 474 13.90 15.62 -14.75
N ALA A 475 14.21 15.05 -13.59
CA ALA A 475 14.90 15.89 -12.62
C ALA A 475 16.18 16.31 -13.35
N PRO A 476 16.37 17.62 -13.62
CA PRO A 476 17.60 18.06 -14.30
C PRO A 476 18.76 17.48 -13.50
N ARG A 477 19.64 16.72 -14.16
CA ARG A 477 20.89 16.21 -13.55
C ARG A 477 21.76 17.30 -12.96
N GLU A 478 21.33 18.56 -13.07
CA GLU A 478 22.03 19.77 -12.66
C GLU A 478 21.29 20.63 -11.63
N ALA A 479 20.16 20.20 -11.05
CA ALA A 479 19.56 20.95 -9.94
C ALA A 479 20.45 20.87 -8.70
N LYS A 480 21.46 21.74 -8.66
CA LYS A 480 22.47 21.82 -7.59
C LYS A 480 21.95 22.39 -6.27
N THR A 481 20.68 22.79 -6.18
CA THR A 481 20.09 23.34 -4.96
C THR A 481 18.65 22.87 -4.77
N THR A 482 18.23 22.79 -3.52
CA THR A 482 16.83 22.49 -3.12
C THR A 482 15.83 23.47 -3.76
N GLN A 483 16.21 24.76 -3.88
CA GLN A 483 15.39 25.79 -4.54
C GLN A 483 15.15 25.51 -6.03
N ALA A 484 16.17 25.04 -6.76
CA ALA A 484 16.02 24.71 -8.17
C ALA A 484 15.12 23.48 -8.39
N LYS A 485 15.14 22.49 -7.48
CA LYS A 485 14.22 21.35 -7.50
C LYS A 485 12.79 21.77 -7.17
N ILE A 486 12.60 22.64 -6.20
CA ILE A 486 11.29 23.23 -5.85
C ILE A 486 10.71 23.99 -7.05
N ALA A 487 11.51 24.77 -7.75
CA ALA A 487 11.11 25.51 -8.94
C ALA A 487 10.76 24.54 -10.11
N ALA A 488 11.50 23.45 -10.31
CA ALA A 488 11.20 22.44 -11.30
C ALA A 488 9.89 21.69 -11.02
N ILE A 489 9.61 21.35 -9.77
CA ILE A 489 8.35 20.75 -9.34
C ILE A 489 7.18 21.73 -9.53
N ALA A 490 7.36 23.02 -9.16
CA ALA A 490 6.36 24.06 -9.37
C ALA A 490 6.06 24.28 -10.86
N THR A 491 7.05 24.19 -11.72
CA THR A 491 6.89 24.34 -13.18
C THR A 491 6.13 23.17 -13.80
N LEU A 492 6.30 21.96 -13.30
CA LEU A 492 5.53 20.78 -13.72
C LEU A 492 4.04 20.91 -13.33
N THR A 493 3.77 21.51 -12.16
CA THR A 493 2.39 21.76 -11.67
C THR A 493 1.69 22.86 -12.46
N VAL A 494 2.43 23.89 -12.93
CA VAL A 494 1.87 25.00 -13.72
C VAL A 494 1.59 24.58 -15.17
N SER A 495 2.34 23.66 -15.72
CA SER A 495 2.11 23.16 -17.11
C SER A 495 0.79 22.39 -17.25
N SER A 496 0.18 21.92 -16.16
CA SER A 496 -1.15 21.31 -16.16
C SER A 496 -2.31 22.33 -16.18
N LYS A 497 -2.03 23.64 -16.01
CA LYS A 497 -3.05 24.70 -15.94
C LYS A 497 -3.33 25.42 -17.26
N ILE A 498 -2.62 25.10 -18.36
CA ILE A 498 -2.84 25.79 -19.64
C ILE A 498 -3.40 24.79 -20.64
N VAL A 499 -4.66 24.43 -20.50
CA VAL A 499 -5.60 24.21 -21.60
C VAL A 499 -7.02 24.44 -21.04
N THR A 500 -7.44 25.67 -21.03
CA THR A 500 -8.86 26.06 -21.03
C THR A 500 -9.46 25.83 -22.39
#